data_caf8a96c3d83b7223d58473ff1a47b3a
#
_entry.id   caf8a96c3d83b7223d58473ff1a47b3a
#
_cell.length_a   1.000
_cell.length_b   1.000
_cell.length_c   1.000
_cell.angle_alpha   90.00
_cell.angle_beta   90.00
_cell.angle_gamma   90.00
#
_symmetry.space_group_name_H-M   'P 1'
#
loop_
_entity.id
_entity.type
_entity.pdbx_description
1 polymer ?
#
loop_
_entity_poly.entity_id
_entity_poly.type
_entity_poly.pdbx_seq_one_letter_code
_entity_poly.pdbx_strand_id
1 'polypeptide(L)'
;NHPLATVDGNVFRVWSRLNNDYRDIKLQSTRKAFEQELHPYVLKDAGTFNQAMMELGALVCTPKSPLCLFCPIQEHCEAFHMGTTQELPVKTKSLNKKTIEQKVFLIRNDNGQYLLEKRKEKLLNGMWQFPMREQTNANDVISDDLGKSIETINEPVFKLKHQFTHLTWEIKVYNVTAPLNIKENDLPKQMTWFNLDDREQYTFPVPMDKIYKFIEG
;
A
#
# COMPACT_ATOMS: atom_id res chain seq x y z
N ASN A 1 12.84 -21.92 -14.38
CA ASN A 1 11.55 -21.45 -14.90
C ASN A 1 10.46 -22.41 -14.53
N HIS A 2 9.59 -22.03 -13.57
CA HIS A 2 8.38 -22.79 -13.33
C HIS A 2 7.32 -22.36 -14.34
N PRO A 3 6.58 -23.25 -14.98
CA PRO A 3 5.54 -22.92 -15.96
C PRO A 3 4.27 -22.44 -15.23
N LEU A 4 4.35 -21.24 -14.65
CA LEU A 4 3.25 -20.61 -13.93
C LEU A 4 2.78 -19.35 -14.65
N ALA A 5 1.46 -19.25 -14.85
CA ALA A 5 0.85 -18.03 -15.34
C ALA A 5 0.83 -16.98 -14.22
N THR A 6 1.31 -15.78 -14.53
CA THR A 6 1.21 -14.62 -13.63
C THR A 6 -0.05 -13.85 -13.94
N VAL A 7 -1.05 -13.91 -13.06
CA VAL A 7 -2.33 -13.21 -13.23
C VAL A 7 -2.33 -11.92 -12.39
N ASP A 8 -1.81 -10.84 -12.98
CA ASP A 8 -1.84 -9.48 -12.44
C ASP A 8 -3.05 -8.67 -12.97
N GLY A 9 -3.13 -7.39 -12.64
CA GLY A 9 -4.22 -6.52 -13.11
C GLY A 9 -4.28 -6.35 -14.63
N ASN A 10 -3.15 -6.43 -15.33
CA ASN A 10 -3.09 -6.36 -16.78
C ASN A 10 -3.60 -7.65 -17.40
N VAL A 11 -3.09 -8.78 -16.92
CA VAL A 11 -3.50 -10.11 -17.38
C VAL A 11 -4.99 -10.36 -17.12
N PHE A 12 -5.51 -10.00 -15.95
CA PHE A 12 -6.96 -10.05 -15.69
C PHE A 12 -7.77 -9.33 -16.76
N ARG A 13 -7.36 -8.12 -17.11
CA ARG A 13 -8.06 -7.30 -18.09
C ARG A 13 -7.96 -7.87 -19.50
N VAL A 14 -6.76 -8.25 -19.94
CA VAL A 14 -6.54 -8.83 -21.26
C VAL A 14 -7.33 -10.12 -21.40
N TRP A 15 -7.21 -11.04 -20.43
CA TRP A 15 -7.86 -12.35 -20.48
C TRP A 15 -9.39 -12.23 -20.41
N SER A 16 -9.93 -11.37 -19.53
CA SER A 16 -11.37 -11.12 -19.48
C SER A 16 -11.91 -10.59 -20.83
N ARG A 17 -11.19 -9.65 -21.46
CA ARG A 17 -11.62 -9.10 -22.76
C ARG A 17 -11.46 -10.11 -23.90
N LEU A 18 -10.37 -10.84 -23.92
CA LEU A 18 -10.11 -11.84 -24.95
C LEU A 18 -11.22 -12.89 -25.00
N ASN A 19 -11.70 -13.33 -23.84
CA ASN A 19 -12.73 -14.37 -23.71
C ASN A 19 -14.14 -13.81 -23.44
N ASN A 20 -14.35 -12.50 -23.48
CA ASN A 20 -15.61 -11.83 -23.10
C ASN A 20 -16.13 -12.31 -21.73
N ASP A 21 -15.24 -12.41 -20.74
CA ASP A 21 -15.49 -13.05 -19.44
C ASP A 21 -15.91 -12.04 -18.38
N TYR A 22 -17.14 -12.21 -17.87
CA TYR A 22 -17.76 -11.35 -16.87
C TYR A 22 -17.54 -11.82 -15.42
N ARG A 23 -16.71 -12.82 -15.18
CA ARG A 23 -16.36 -13.22 -13.81
C ARG A 23 -15.67 -12.06 -13.07
N ASP A 24 -16.06 -11.84 -11.81
CA ASP A 24 -15.46 -10.78 -11.00
C ASP A 24 -13.98 -11.10 -10.68
N ILE A 25 -13.09 -10.26 -11.16
CA ILE A 25 -11.64 -10.42 -10.97
C ILE A 25 -11.17 -10.22 -9.53
N LYS A 26 -12.03 -9.80 -8.61
CA LYS A 26 -11.72 -9.74 -7.18
C LYS A 26 -11.85 -11.08 -6.47
N LEU A 27 -12.58 -12.01 -7.05
CA LEU A 27 -12.76 -13.33 -6.47
C LEU A 27 -11.52 -14.18 -6.64
N GLN A 28 -11.09 -14.84 -5.56
CA GLN A 28 -9.97 -15.77 -5.59
C GLN A 28 -10.26 -17.00 -6.49
N SER A 29 -11.52 -17.37 -6.62
CA SER A 29 -11.97 -18.41 -7.57
C SER A 29 -11.69 -18.02 -9.02
N THR A 30 -11.97 -16.75 -9.40
CA THR A 30 -11.68 -16.23 -10.76
C THR A 30 -10.18 -16.25 -11.03
N ARG A 31 -9.37 -15.84 -10.06
CA ARG A 31 -7.90 -15.91 -10.19
C ARG A 31 -7.43 -17.35 -10.48
N LYS A 32 -7.86 -18.30 -9.65
CA LYS A 32 -7.50 -19.71 -9.83
C LYS A 32 -7.95 -20.29 -11.18
N ALA A 33 -9.15 -19.91 -11.62
CA ALA A 33 -9.65 -20.32 -12.92
C ALA A 33 -8.80 -19.76 -14.06
N PHE A 34 -8.45 -18.47 -14.03
CA PHE A 34 -7.59 -17.87 -15.05
C PHE A 34 -6.17 -18.46 -15.05
N GLU A 35 -5.59 -18.73 -13.88
CA GLU A 35 -4.32 -19.44 -13.76
C GLU A 35 -4.35 -20.82 -14.43
N GLN A 36 -5.45 -21.57 -14.26
CA GLN A 36 -5.66 -22.86 -14.89
C GLN A 36 -5.88 -22.75 -16.41
N GLU A 37 -6.68 -21.81 -16.85
CA GLU A 37 -6.96 -21.57 -18.27
C GLU A 37 -5.71 -21.10 -19.04
N LEU A 38 -4.85 -20.31 -18.39
CA LEU A 38 -3.60 -19.82 -18.96
C LEU A 38 -2.46 -20.87 -18.92
N HIS A 39 -2.57 -21.89 -18.06
CA HIS A 39 -1.52 -22.88 -17.89
C HIS A 39 -1.02 -23.53 -19.20
N PRO A 40 -1.86 -23.94 -20.15
CA PRO A 40 -1.39 -24.53 -21.41
C PRO A 40 -0.48 -23.62 -22.23
N TYR A 41 -0.66 -22.30 -22.11
CA TYR A 41 0.10 -21.31 -22.89
C TYR A 41 1.49 -21.01 -22.31
N VAL A 42 1.70 -21.26 -21.01
CA VAL A 42 2.99 -21.01 -20.33
C VAL A 42 3.93 -22.21 -20.31
N LEU A 43 3.51 -23.36 -20.82
CA LEU A 43 4.30 -24.62 -20.74
C LEU A 43 5.65 -24.56 -21.46
N LYS A 44 5.76 -23.78 -22.55
CA LYS A 44 6.98 -23.71 -23.36
C LYS A 44 7.94 -22.63 -22.88
N ASP A 45 7.41 -21.44 -22.62
CA ASP A 45 8.18 -20.27 -22.16
C ASP A 45 7.31 -19.34 -21.34
N ALA A 46 7.22 -19.63 -20.05
CA ALA A 46 6.42 -18.86 -19.11
C ALA A 46 6.89 -17.40 -18.99
N GLY A 47 8.18 -17.15 -19.08
CA GLY A 47 8.76 -15.81 -18.96
C GLY A 47 8.26 -14.90 -20.08
N THR A 48 8.49 -15.30 -21.31
CA THR A 48 8.09 -14.53 -22.50
C THR A 48 6.58 -14.36 -22.59
N PHE A 49 5.81 -15.43 -22.31
CA PHE A 49 4.34 -15.34 -22.32
C PHE A 49 3.80 -14.35 -21.29
N ASN A 50 4.24 -14.47 -20.02
CA ASN A 50 3.81 -13.57 -18.97
C ASN A 50 4.18 -12.12 -19.27
N GLN A 51 5.39 -11.87 -19.76
CA GLN A 51 5.84 -10.54 -20.15
C GLN A 51 4.99 -9.97 -21.28
N ALA A 52 4.75 -10.74 -22.35
CA ALA A 52 3.92 -10.30 -23.48
C ALA A 52 2.50 -9.93 -23.04
N MET A 53 1.87 -10.73 -22.18
CA MET A 53 0.53 -10.46 -21.64
C MET A 53 0.50 -9.17 -20.80
N MET A 54 1.52 -8.94 -19.96
CA MET A 54 1.62 -7.72 -19.16
C MET A 54 1.85 -6.48 -20.04
N GLU A 55 2.74 -6.55 -21.01
CA GLU A 55 3.02 -5.46 -21.96
C GLU A 55 1.79 -5.14 -22.82
N LEU A 56 1.12 -6.16 -23.37
CA LEU A 56 -0.13 -5.97 -24.11
C LEU A 56 -1.17 -5.21 -23.28
N GLY A 57 -1.29 -5.59 -22.00
CA GLY A 57 -2.18 -4.91 -21.06
C GLY A 57 -1.74 -3.46 -20.77
N ALA A 58 -0.45 -3.21 -20.63
CA ALA A 58 0.06 -1.89 -20.31
C ALA A 58 0.01 -0.91 -21.50
N LEU A 59 0.32 -1.38 -22.71
CA LEU A 59 0.55 -0.53 -23.86
C LEU A 59 -0.64 -0.46 -24.83
N VAL A 60 -1.36 -1.55 -25.00
CA VAL A 60 -2.42 -1.68 -26.03
C VAL A 60 -3.80 -1.85 -25.39
N CYS A 61 -3.99 -2.90 -24.60
CA CYS A 61 -5.26 -3.21 -23.95
C CYS A 61 -5.43 -2.41 -22.65
N THR A 62 -5.39 -1.08 -22.76
CA THR A 62 -5.43 -0.17 -21.59
C THR A 62 -6.80 -0.17 -20.91
N PRO A 63 -6.89 0.28 -19.62
CA PRO A 63 -8.15 0.24 -18.87
C PRO A 63 -9.29 1.07 -19.47
N LYS A 64 -9.00 2.30 -19.89
CA LYS A 64 -10.05 3.26 -20.32
C LYS A 64 -10.19 3.39 -21.82
N SER A 65 -9.11 3.35 -22.55
CA SER A 65 -9.09 3.60 -23.99
C SER A 65 -8.16 2.59 -24.67
N PRO A 66 -8.60 1.32 -24.80
CA PRO A 66 -7.78 0.31 -25.44
C PRO A 66 -7.61 0.61 -26.94
N LEU A 67 -6.40 0.39 -27.44
CA LEU A 67 -6.02 0.59 -28.83
C LEU A 67 -6.36 -0.68 -29.64
N CYS A 68 -7.64 -1.05 -29.68
CA CYS A 68 -8.08 -2.32 -30.25
C CYS A 68 -7.68 -2.49 -31.73
N LEU A 69 -7.73 -1.43 -32.52
CA LEU A 69 -7.35 -1.48 -33.96
C LEU A 69 -5.87 -1.78 -34.21
N PHE A 70 -5.02 -1.58 -33.18
CA PHE A 70 -3.59 -1.88 -33.23
C PHE A 70 -3.23 -3.13 -32.42
N CYS A 71 -4.23 -3.85 -31.92
CA CYS A 71 -3.98 -5.03 -31.07
C CYS A 71 -3.57 -6.23 -31.93
N PRO A 72 -2.39 -6.85 -31.67
CA PRO A 72 -1.91 -7.98 -32.47
C PRO A 72 -2.76 -9.25 -32.32
N ILE A 73 -3.65 -9.31 -31.33
CA ILE A 73 -4.57 -10.45 -31.12
C ILE A 73 -6.06 -10.02 -31.23
N GLN A 74 -6.32 -8.92 -31.93
CA GLN A 74 -7.67 -8.37 -32.12
C GLN A 74 -8.64 -9.40 -32.70
N GLU A 75 -8.20 -10.17 -33.70
CA GLU A 75 -9.03 -11.17 -34.41
C GLU A 75 -9.56 -12.27 -33.49
N HIS A 76 -8.91 -12.49 -32.36
CA HIS A 76 -9.32 -13.49 -31.35
C HIS A 76 -10.03 -12.88 -30.16
N CYS A 77 -10.33 -11.57 -30.19
CA CYS A 77 -10.88 -10.86 -29.05
C CYS A 77 -12.41 -10.82 -29.06
N GLU A 78 -13.04 -11.68 -28.28
CA GLU A 78 -14.49 -11.76 -28.19
C GLU A 78 -15.12 -10.44 -27.72
N ALA A 79 -14.53 -9.76 -26.74
CA ALA A 79 -15.05 -8.46 -26.28
C ALA A 79 -14.96 -7.36 -27.33
N PHE A 80 -14.00 -7.44 -28.25
CA PHE A 80 -13.92 -6.50 -29.39
C PHE A 80 -15.07 -6.78 -30.38
N HIS A 81 -15.29 -8.04 -30.74
CA HIS A 81 -16.36 -8.43 -31.64
C HIS A 81 -17.74 -8.13 -31.07
N MET A 82 -17.92 -8.28 -29.76
CA MET A 82 -19.19 -8.02 -29.06
C MET A 82 -19.39 -6.55 -28.66
N GLY A 83 -18.36 -5.69 -28.83
CA GLY A 83 -18.42 -4.28 -28.41
C GLY A 83 -18.39 -4.04 -26.91
N THR A 84 -17.96 -5.02 -26.10
CA THR A 84 -18.03 -5.03 -24.62
C THR A 84 -16.72 -4.69 -23.93
N THR A 85 -15.70 -4.24 -24.67
CA THR A 85 -14.37 -3.95 -24.14
C THR A 85 -14.36 -2.98 -22.98
N GLN A 86 -15.31 -2.04 -22.90
CA GLN A 86 -15.41 -1.05 -21.82
C GLN A 86 -16.07 -1.61 -20.54
N GLU A 87 -16.80 -2.69 -20.65
CA GLU A 87 -17.48 -3.36 -19.54
C GLU A 87 -16.53 -4.27 -18.77
N LEU A 88 -15.45 -4.70 -19.43
CA LEU A 88 -14.51 -5.70 -18.90
C LEU A 88 -13.13 -5.11 -18.55
N PRO A 89 -12.51 -5.63 -17.49
CA PRO A 89 -12.95 -6.72 -16.61
C PRO A 89 -14.00 -6.26 -15.59
N VAL A 90 -14.88 -7.15 -15.19
CA VAL A 90 -15.83 -6.90 -14.10
C VAL A 90 -15.05 -6.85 -12.78
N LYS A 91 -15.26 -5.77 -12.03
CA LYS A 91 -14.64 -5.55 -10.74
C LYS A 91 -15.66 -4.96 -9.77
N THR A 92 -16.22 -5.80 -8.91
CA THR A 92 -17.19 -5.35 -7.91
C THR A 92 -16.59 -4.22 -7.07
N LYS A 93 -17.31 -3.13 -6.90
CA LYS A 93 -16.88 -2.07 -5.99
C LYS A 93 -16.77 -2.65 -4.57
N SER A 94 -15.63 -2.48 -3.92
CA SER A 94 -15.51 -2.85 -2.51
C SER A 94 -16.46 -1.98 -1.72
N LEU A 95 -17.54 -2.58 -1.24
CA LEU A 95 -18.43 -1.94 -0.28
C LEU A 95 -17.63 -1.81 1.02
N ASN A 96 -17.38 -0.58 1.45
CA ASN A 96 -16.76 -0.20 2.72
C ASN A 96 -15.28 -0.55 2.89
N LYS A 97 -14.39 0.30 2.40
CA LYS A 97 -13.03 0.37 2.98
C LYS A 97 -13.16 0.79 4.43
N LYS A 98 -12.65 -0.02 5.36
CA LYS A 98 -12.57 0.36 6.77
C LYS A 98 -11.73 1.64 6.87
N THR A 99 -12.29 2.70 7.46
CA THR A 99 -11.53 3.89 7.82
C THR A 99 -11.07 3.76 9.25
N ILE A 100 -9.79 3.98 9.51
CA ILE A 100 -9.18 3.88 10.83
C ILE A 100 -8.54 5.23 11.13
N GLU A 101 -8.90 5.83 12.24
CA GLU A 101 -8.23 7.01 12.75
C GLU A 101 -6.93 6.60 13.44
N GLN A 102 -5.83 7.22 13.03
CA GLN A 102 -4.51 7.01 13.58
C GLN A 102 -3.98 8.32 14.18
N LYS A 103 -3.43 8.25 15.38
CA LYS A 103 -2.74 9.36 16.01
C LYS A 103 -1.23 9.12 15.97
N VAL A 104 -0.50 10.06 15.42
CA VAL A 104 0.97 10.04 15.34
C VAL A 104 1.53 11.08 16.31
N PHE A 105 2.54 10.69 17.05
CA PHE A 105 3.18 11.51 18.08
C PHE A 105 4.60 11.88 17.66
N LEU A 106 4.84 13.17 17.46
CA LEU A 106 6.17 13.72 17.23
C LEU A 106 6.82 13.99 18.57
N ILE A 107 7.58 13.01 19.06
CA ILE A 107 8.29 13.07 20.33
C ILE A 107 9.72 13.50 20.04
N ARG A 108 10.14 14.63 20.61
CA ARG A 108 11.46 15.21 20.38
C ARG A 108 12.24 15.28 21.68
N ASN A 109 13.51 14.85 21.67
CA ASN A 109 14.41 14.98 22.79
C ASN A 109 15.10 16.38 22.81
N ASP A 110 15.87 16.64 23.86
CA ASP A 110 16.58 17.91 24.04
C ASP A 110 17.67 18.16 22.97
N ASN A 111 18.15 17.09 22.31
CA ASN A 111 19.10 17.19 21.20
C ASN A 111 18.43 17.46 19.86
N GLY A 112 17.12 17.61 19.83
CA GLY A 112 16.35 17.86 18.61
C GLY A 112 16.01 16.61 17.78
N GLN A 113 16.35 15.41 18.27
CA GLN A 113 16.06 14.15 17.60
C GLN A 113 14.63 13.71 17.84
N TYR A 114 14.03 13.06 16.86
CA TYR A 114 12.68 12.50 16.94
C TYR A 114 12.72 11.01 17.30
N LEU A 115 11.75 10.55 18.08
CA LEU A 115 11.61 9.12 18.37
C LEU A 115 10.98 8.39 17.19
N LEU A 116 11.59 7.28 16.79
CA LEU A 116 11.01 6.31 15.84
C LEU A 116 10.76 4.98 16.53
N GLU A 117 9.75 4.26 16.03
CA GLU A 117 9.49 2.87 16.37
C GLU A 117 9.45 2.00 15.12
N LYS A 118 9.89 0.76 15.23
CA LYS A 118 9.83 -0.23 14.16
C LYS A 118 8.52 -1.00 14.22
N ARG A 119 7.77 -1.02 13.12
CA ARG A 119 6.47 -1.68 13.04
C ARG A 119 6.58 -3.20 13.20
N LYS A 120 5.69 -3.75 14.02
CA LYS A 120 5.53 -5.21 14.23
C LYS A 120 4.24 -5.75 13.59
N GLU A 121 3.28 -4.87 13.29
CA GLU A 121 2.02 -5.26 12.68
C GLU A 121 2.23 -5.77 11.26
N LYS A 122 1.33 -6.67 10.81
CA LYS A 122 1.40 -7.29 9.47
C LYS A 122 1.47 -6.26 8.34
N LEU A 123 0.69 -5.16 8.46
CA LEU A 123 0.72 -4.08 7.47
C LEU A 123 1.96 -3.23 7.66
N LEU A 124 2.81 -3.13 6.64
CA LEU A 124 4.07 -2.38 6.65
C LEU A 124 5.08 -2.88 7.72
N ASN A 125 5.10 -4.19 7.96
CA ASN A 125 5.99 -4.81 8.94
C ASN A 125 7.46 -4.49 8.67
N GLY A 126 8.20 -4.21 9.74
CA GLY A 126 9.64 -3.93 9.68
C GLY A 126 10.01 -2.51 9.21
N MET A 127 9.06 -1.71 8.75
CA MET A 127 9.28 -0.30 8.40
C MET A 127 9.31 0.57 9.66
N TRP A 128 10.01 1.71 9.58
CA TRP A 128 10.09 2.68 10.65
C TRP A 128 8.96 3.70 10.57
N GLN A 129 8.49 4.17 11.73
CA GLN A 129 7.45 5.19 11.83
C GLN A 129 7.66 6.05 13.09
N PHE A 130 7.06 7.24 13.10
CA PHE A 130 6.83 7.95 14.36
C PHE A 130 5.84 7.14 15.20
N PRO A 131 5.92 7.14 16.54
CA PRO A 131 4.98 6.42 17.39
C PRO A 131 3.55 6.68 16.98
N MET A 132 2.80 5.61 16.67
CA MET A 132 1.46 5.69 16.10
C MET A 132 0.51 4.72 16.77
N ARG A 133 -0.70 5.18 17.10
CA ARG A 133 -1.73 4.37 17.77
C ARG A 133 -3.13 4.66 17.21
N GLU A 134 -4.00 3.64 17.29
CA GLU A 134 -5.40 3.71 16.90
C GLU A 134 -6.24 4.22 18.09
N GLN A 135 -6.97 5.32 17.95
CA GLN A 135 -8.00 5.85 18.86
C GLN A 135 -7.66 6.03 20.36
N THR A 136 -6.42 5.92 20.77
CA THR A 136 -6.01 6.07 22.18
C THR A 136 -5.78 7.52 22.59
N ASN A 137 -5.92 7.84 23.87
CA ASN A 137 -5.44 9.11 24.40
C ASN A 137 -3.91 9.09 24.40
N ALA A 138 -3.31 10.25 24.10
CA ALA A 138 -1.86 10.37 24.00
C ALA A 138 -1.11 9.95 25.27
N ASN A 139 -1.73 10.17 26.41
CA ASN A 139 -1.14 9.86 27.72
C ASN A 139 -0.98 8.35 27.97
N ASP A 140 -1.90 7.53 27.39
CA ASP A 140 -1.88 6.07 27.62
C ASP A 140 -0.77 5.37 26.81
N VAL A 141 -0.39 5.97 25.69
CA VAL A 141 0.48 5.32 24.70
C VAL A 141 1.96 5.34 25.06
N ILE A 142 2.39 6.41 25.68
CA ILE A 142 3.81 6.63 25.96
C ILE A 142 4.12 6.25 27.41
N SER A 143 3.10 6.26 28.29
CA SER A 143 3.23 5.70 29.63
C SER A 143 3.47 4.19 29.59
N ASP A 144 2.82 3.47 28.67
CA ASP A 144 2.96 2.02 28.56
C ASP A 144 4.33 1.59 27.98
N ASP A 145 4.82 2.32 26.96
CA ASP A 145 6.09 1.97 26.28
C ASP A 145 7.32 2.61 26.92
N LEU A 146 7.18 3.80 27.50
CA LEU A 146 8.32 4.57 28.05
C LEU A 146 8.22 4.83 29.55
N GLY A 147 7.14 4.40 30.22
CA GLY A 147 6.92 4.57 31.66
C GLY A 147 6.80 6.04 32.10
N LYS A 148 6.50 6.97 31.20
CA LYS A 148 6.45 8.41 31.47
C LYS A 148 5.15 9.02 30.99
N SER A 149 4.54 9.89 31.79
CA SER A 149 3.40 10.70 31.39
C SER A 149 3.88 11.82 30.44
N ILE A 150 3.13 12.01 29.35
CA ILE A 150 3.44 13.02 28.34
C ILE A 150 2.24 13.95 28.18
N GLU A 151 2.52 15.25 28.20
CA GLU A 151 1.52 16.26 27.84
C GLU A 151 1.45 16.38 26.33
N THR A 152 0.28 16.18 25.75
CA THR A 152 0.02 16.43 24.34
C THR A 152 -0.62 17.79 24.14
N ILE A 153 -0.24 18.46 23.05
CA ILE A 153 -0.99 19.61 22.57
C ILE A 153 -2.35 19.10 22.08
N ASN A 154 -3.43 19.71 22.53
CA ASN A 154 -4.79 19.25 22.26
C ASN A 154 -5.21 19.27 20.79
N GLU A 155 -4.50 20.01 19.93
CA GLU A 155 -4.81 20.10 18.53
C GLU A 155 -3.73 19.46 17.65
N PRO A 156 -4.13 18.72 16.59
CA PRO A 156 -3.16 18.15 15.66
C PRO A 156 -2.50 19.23 14.82
N VAL A 157 -1.17 19.18 14.74
CA VAL A 157 -0.36 20.12 13.94
C VAL A 157 -0.40 19.79 12.46
N PHE A 158 -0.71 18.52 12.10
CA PHE A 158 -0.84 18.09 10.72
C PHE A 158 -1.90 16.98 10.60
N LYS A 159 -2.61 16.95 9.47
CA LYS A 159 -3.62 15.93 9.16
C LYS A 159 -3.41 15.42 7.76
N LEU A 160 -3.46 14.12 7.57
CA LEU A 160 -3.39 13.51 6.25
C LEU A 160 -4.28 12.27 6.15
N LYS A 161 -4.67 11.96 4.91
CA LYS A 161 -5.41 10.75 4.58
C LYS A 161 -4.55 9.87 3.67
N HIS A 162 -4.46 8.59 4.00
CA HIS A 162 -3.75 7.61 3.18
C HIS A 162 -4.62 6.40 2.90
N GLN A 163 -4.72 6.02 1.60
CA GLN A 163 -5.57 4.91 1.16
C GLN A 163 -4.72 3.70 0.79
N PHE A 164 -5.00 2.58 1.43
CA PHE A 164 -4.55 1.27 1.02
C PHE A 164 -5.62 0.57 0.16
N THR A 165 -5.32 -0.60 -0.34
CA THR A 165 -6.27 -1.39 -1.14
C THR A 165 -7.55 -1.73 -0.35
N HIS A 166 -7.41 -2.07 0.94
CA HIS A 166 -8.49 -2.60 1.78
C HIS A 166 -8.90 -1.69 2.94
N LEU A 167 -8.14 -0.64 3.24
CA LEU A 167 -8.44 0.31 4.32
C LEU A 167 -7.96 1.72 3.99
N THR A 168 -8.42 2.68 4.80
CA THR A 168 -7.99 4.08 4.75
C THR A 168 -7.54 4.49 6.16
N TRP A 169 -6.37 5.12 6.26
CA TRP A 169 -5.95 5.81 7.48
C TRP A 169 -6.29 7.29 7.41
N GLU A 170 -6.95 7.79 8.44
CA GLU A 170 -7.07 9.22 8.74
C GLU A 170 -6.10 9.53 9.86
N ILE A 171 -5.00 10.18 9.52
CA ILE A 171 -3.86 10.39 10.42
C ILE A 171 -3.91 11.80 10.97
N LYS A 172 -3.85 11.92 12.29
CA LYS A 172 -3.70 13.17 13.02
C LYS A 172 -2.33 13.16 13.70
N VAL A 173 -1.53 14.18 13.46
CA VAL A 173 -0.15 14.31 13.97
C VAL A 173 -0.14 15.33 15.10
N TYR A 174 0.48 14.97 16.21
CA TYR A 174 0.55 15.77 17.43
C TYR A 174 2.00 16.00 17.83
N ASN A 175 2.34 17.23 18.18
CA ASN A 175 3.58 17.50 18.89
C ASN A 175 3.43 17.08 20.35
N VAL A 176 4.47 16.45 20.86
CA VAL A 176 4.55 16.05 22.27
C VAL A 176 5.61 16.89 22.95
N THR A 177 5.16 17.72 23.90
CA THR A 177 6.03 18.48 24.77
C THR A 177 6.22 17.69 26.07
N ALA A 178 7.41 17.12 26.23
CA ALA A 178 7.81 16.57 27.52
C ALA A 178 9.30 16.68 27.69
N PRO A 179 9.80 16.98 28.89
CA PRO A 179 11.21 16.82 29.21
C PRO A 179 11.52 15.32 29.28
N LEU A 180 11.82 14.72 28.11
CA LEU A 180 12.16 13.30 28.05
C LEU A 180 13.68 13.16 28.10
N ASN A 181 14.26 13.19 29.31
CA ASN A 181 15.60 12.68 29.55
C ASN A 181 15.62 11.14 29.42
N ILE A 182 15.26 10.63 28.22
CA ILE A 182 15.36 9.21 27.89
C ILE A 182 16.66 9.02 27.11
N LYS A 183 17.60 8.28 27.71
CA LYS A 183 18.83 7.91 27.03
C LYS A 183 18.55 6.82 26.01
N GLU A 184 19.38 6.74 24.97
CA GLU A 184 19.29 5.68 23.94
C GLU A 184 19.21 4.28 24.55
N ASN A 185 20.01 4.02 25.58
CA ASN A 185 20.08 2.72 26.26
C ASN A 185 18.80 2.35 27.05
N ASP A 186 17.95 3.34 27.33
CA ASP A 186 16.69 3.14 28.08
C ASP A 186 15.51 2.90 27.12
N LEU A 187 15.74 3.04 25.81
CA LEU A 187 14.70 2.79 24.81
C LEU A 187 14.43 1.29 24.61
N PRO A 188 13.17 0.90 24.39
CA PRO A 188 12.85 -0.44 23.92
C PRO A 188 13.62 -0.77 22.63
N LYS A 189 14.02 -2.03 22.43
CA LYS A 189 14.83 -2.49 21.26
C LYS A 189 14.27 -2.11 19.88
N GLN A 190 12.97 -1.83 19.81
CA GLN A 190 12.29 -1.43 18.56
C GLN A 190 12.22 0.08 18.37
N MET A 191 12.76 0.87 19.29
CA MET A 191 12.75 2.33 19.23
C MET A 191 14.17 2.87 19.11
N THR A 192 14.31 4.04 18.49
CA THR A 192 15.59 4.75 18.33
C THR A 192 15.36 6.25 18.19
N TRP A 193 16.37 7.04 18.58
CA TRP A 193 16.40 8.46 18.27
C TRP A 193 16.88 8.70 16.84
N PHE A 194 16.25 9.58 16.12
CA PHE A 194 16.40 9.85 14.70
C PHE A 194 16.68 11.32 14.44
N ASN A 195 17.79 11.63 13.77
CA ASN A 195 18.03 12.96 13.22
C ASN A 195 17.39 13.07 11.84
N LEU A 196 16.85 14.23 11.50
CA LEU A 196 16.26 14.46 10.17
C LEU A 196 17.27 14.20 9.05
N ASP A 197 18.54 14.54 9.24
CA ASP A 197 19.62 14.32 8.27
C ASP A 197 19.90 12.84 7.98
N ASP A 198 19.49 11.93 8.88
CA ASP A 198 19.69 10.48 8.74
C ASP A 198 18.55 9.77 7.99
N ARG A 199 17.70 10.50 7.28
CA ARG A 199 16.49 9.99 6.63
C ARG A 199 16.73 8.73 5.78
N GLU A 200 17.81 8.66 5.06
CA GLU A 200 18.12 7.57 4.13
C GLU A 200 18.42 6.24 4.82
N GLN A 201 18.76 6.26 6.10
CA GLN A 201 19.04 5.05 6.88
C GLN A 201 17.77 4.30 7.32
N TYR A 202 16.59 4.93 7.17
CA TYR A 202 15.33 4.42 7.67
C TYR A 202 14.31 4.24 6.55
N THR A 203 13.76 3.03 6.42
CA THR A 203 12.68 2.77 5.46
C THR A 203 11.35 3.22 6.03
N PHE A 204 10.81 4.33 5.52
CA PHE A 204 9.51 4.87 5.90
C PHE A 204 8.41 4.43 4.93
N PRO A 205 7.20 4.12 5.42
CA PRO A 205 6.02 4.06 4.55
C PRO A 205 5.60 5.45 4.08
N VAL A 206 4.93 5.52 2.94
CA VAL A 206 4.49 6.78 2.30
C VAL A 206 3.81 7.78 3.26
N PRO A 207 2.93 7.38 4.20
CA PRO A 207 2.36 8.34 5.15
C PRO A 207 3.42 9.00 6.05
N MET A 208 4.44 8.24 6.47
CA MET A 208 5.51 8.75 7.33
C MET A 208 6.45 9.68 6.55
N ASP A 209 6.72 9.41 5.26
CA ASP A 209 7.45 10.33 4.40
C ASP A 209 6.75 11.70 4.26
N LYS A 210 5.42 11.72 4.21
CA LYS A 210 4.66 12.96 4.17
C LYS A 210 4.77 13.74 5.49
N ILE A 211 4.80 13.02 6.62
CA ILE A 211 5.00 13.63 7.93
C ILE A 211 6.43 14.16 8.06
N TYR A 212 7.43 13.37 7.63
CA TYR A 212 8.82 13.79 7.58
C TYR A 212 8.98 15.12 6.81
N LYS A 213 8.44 15.20 5.58
CA LYS A 213 8.48 16.43 4.77
C LYS A 213 7.78 17.62 5.44
N PHE A 214 6.74 17.38 6.22
CA PHE A 214 6.07 18.42 6.99
C PHE A 214 6.95 18.98 8.13
N ILE A 215 7.78 18.14 8.77
CA ILE A 215 8.66 18.58 9.87
C ILE A 215 10.01 19.12 9.38
N GLU A 216 10.41 18.80 8.16
CA GLU A 216 11.63 19.29 7.53
C GLU A 216 11.47 20.75 7.04
N GLY A 217 10.22 21.18 6.74
CA GLY A 217 9.91 22.54 6.32
C GLY A 217 9.28 22.68 4.98
#